data_9a12603b7e34bbbfb654446015dcd535
#
_entry.id   9a12603b7e34bbbfb654446015dcd535
#
_cell.length_a   1.000
_cell.length_b   1.000
_cell.length_c   1.000
_cell.angle_alpha   90.00
_cell.angle_beta   90.00
_cell.angle_gamma   90.00
#
_symmetry.space_group_name_H-M   'P 1'
#
loop_
_entity.id
_entity.type
_entity.pdbx_description
1 polymer ?
#
loop_
_entity_poly.entity_id
_entity_poly.type
_entity_poly.pdbx_seq_one_letter_code
_entity_poly.pdbx_strand_id
1 'polypeptide(L)'
;GMGDALATYFEARACQRSEATSCAGGNTTGAAMALAELCFDTLMEEGVKAKIALEAGVCTPAVEKIIEANTLLSGIGFESAGLAGAHAIHNGLTVLEECHHMYHGEKVAFGTLTQLVLENADEDLLDEVITFCMDVGLPTTFADLGIENPDKDALMEAATLAASPDDTLGNEPFEVTPEKVYAAMVAADALGRYYKGF
;
A
#
# COMPACT_ATOMS: atom_id res chain seq x y z
N GLY A 1 3.96 -4.36 9.66
CA GLY A 1 4.99 -4.78 8.68
C GLY A 1 4.38 -5.20 7.37
N MET A 2 3.45 -6.19 7.37
CA MET A 2 2.86 -6.72 6.12
C MET A 2 2.19 -5.65 5.26
N GLY A 3 1.54 -4.64 5.84
CA GLY A 3 0.91 -3.57 5.06
C GLY A 3 1.90 -2.68 4.32
N ASP A 4 3.07 -2.45 4.92
CA ASP A 4 4.16 -1.72 4.30
C ASP A 4 4.85 -2.56 3.21
N ALA A 5 5.14 -3.83 3.54
CA ALA A 5 5.73 -4.79 2.61
C ALA A 5 4.84 -5.05 1.37
N LEU A 6 3.51 -4.98 1.52
CA LEU A 6 2.55 -5.13 0.42
C LEU A 6 2.74 -4.04 -0.67
N ALA A 7 3.01 -2.80 -0.27
CA ALA A 7 3.21 -1.69 -1.20
C ALA A 7 4.46 -1.86 -2.06
N THR A 8 5.49 -2.53 -1.55
CA THR A 8 6.81 -2.63 -2.18
C THR A 8 6.75 -3.06 -3.65
N TYR A 9 5.98 -4.10 -3.96
CA TYR A 9 5.87 -4.60 -5.35
C TYR A 9 5.14 -3.61 -6.27
N PHE A 10 4.03 -3.05 -5.82
CA PHE A 10 3.21 -2.17 -6.65
C PHE A 10 3.91 -0.86 -6.95
N GLU A 11 4.58 -0.28 -5.97
CA GLU A 11 5.36 0.94 -6.15
C GLU A 11 6.62 0.70 -6.99
N ALA A 12 7.32 -0.43 -6.78
CA ALA A 12 8.42 -0.86 -7.64
C ALA A 12 7.99 -0.98 -9.10
N ARG A 13 6.83 -1.59 -9.35
CA ARG A 13 6.23 -1.74 -10.69
C ARG A 13 5.89 -0.38 -11.30
N ALA A 14 5.33 0.54 -10.53
CA ALA A 14 5.03 1.90 -11.00
C ALA A 14 6.33 2.64 -11.38
N CYS A 15 7.34 2.61 -10.52
CA CYS A 15 8.65 3.23 -10.78
C CYS A 15 9.36 2.61 -12.00
N GLN A 16 9.27 1.29 -12.19
CA GLN A 16 9.83 0.64 -13.38
C GLN A 16 9.17 1.13 -14.66
N ARG A 17 7.82 1.26 -14.64
CA ARG A 17 7.03 1.69 -15.82
C ARG A 17 7.21 3.16 -16.16
N SER A 18 7.45 4.00 -15.16
CA SER A 18 7.68 5.44 -15.32
C SER A 18 9.16 5.80 -15.52
N GLU A 19 10.07 4.83 -15.38
CA GLU A 19 11.52 5.05 -15.34
C GLU A 19 11.96 6.02 -14.22
N ALA A 20 11.20 6.05 -13.12
CA ALA A 20 11.47 6.91 -11.99
C ALA A 20 12.76 6.52 -11.26
N THR A 21 13.36 7.51 -10.60
CA THR A 21 14.56 7.30 -9.78
C THR A 21 14.19 6.60 -8.47
N SER A 22 14.90 5.54 -8.13
CA SER A 22 14.76 4.84 -6.84
C SER A 22 15.29 5.69 -5.67
N CYS A 23 14.97 5.29 -4.44
CA CYS A 23 15.48 5.94 -3.24
C CYS A 23 17.02 5.94 -3.16
N ALA A 24 17.68 4.95 -3.76
CA ALA A 24 19.13 4.86 -3.87
C ALA A 24 19.74 5.79 -4.96
N GLY A 25 18.92 6.51 -5.71
CA GLY A 25 19.35 7.51 -6.72
C GLY A 25 19.66 6.93 -8.10
N GLY A 26 19.31 5.68 -8.37
CA GLY A 26 19.43 5.03 -9.67
C GLY A 26 18.06 4.55 -10.21
N ASN A 27 18.05 3.98 -11.41
CA ASN A 27 16.85 3.35 -11.95
C ASN A 27 16.63 1.99 -11.30
N THR A 28 15.38 1.54 -11.28
CA THR A 28 14.98 0.20 -10.85
C THR A 28 15.74 -0.87 -11.64
N THR A 29 16.22 -1.89 -10.95
CA THR A 29 16.96 -3.02 -11.55
C THR A 29 16.13 -4.29 -11.56
N GLY A 30 16.49 -5.26 -12.43
CA GLY A 30 15.86 -6.58 -12.43
C GLY A 30 15.99 -7.30 -11.08
N ALA A 31 17.09 -7.09 -10.34
CA ALA A 31 17.26 -7.65 -9.01
C ALA A 31 16.31 -7.02 -7.99
N ALA A 32 16.14 -5.68 -8.01
CA ALA A 32 15.21 -4.98 -7.16
C ALA A 32 13.76 -5.43 -7.41
N MET A 33 13.37 -5.55 -8.68
CA MET A 33 12.04 -6.06 -9.06
C MET A 33 11.81 -7.51 -8.60
N ALA A 34 12.80 -8.39 -8.75
CA ALA A 34 12.69 -9.76 -8.29
C ALA A 34 12.52 -9.86 -6.75
N LEU A 35 13.18 -8.98 -5.98
CA LEU A 35 13.00 -8.92 -4.53
C LEU A 35 11.62 -8.37 -4.15
N ALA A 36 11.13 -7.35 -4.85
CA ALA A 36 9.80 -6.79 -4.63
C ALA A 36 8.68 -7.80 -4.97
N GLU A 37 8.83 -8.55 -6.08
CA GLU A 37 7.90 -9.61 -6.48
C GLU A 37 7.92 -10.77 -5.47
N LEU A 38 9.11 -11.23 -5.06
CA LEU A 38 9.26 -12.26 -4.03
C LEU A 38 8.65 -11.81 -2.69
N CYS A 39 8.73 -10.52 -2.36
CA CYS A 39 8.07 -9.95 -1.18
C CYS A 39 6.56 -10.15 -1.26
N PHE A 40 5.95 -9.74 -2.37
CA PHE A 40 4.51 -9.90 -2.61
C PHE A 40 4.07 -11.35 -2.56
N ASP A 41 4.74 -12.25 -3.31
CA ASP A 41 4.42 -13.68 -3.33
C ASP A 41 4.50 -14.29 -1.92
N THR A 42 5.54 -13.93 -1.15
CA THR A 42 5.70 -14.42 0.22
C THR A 42 4.57 -13.95 1.14
N LEU A 43 4.09 -12.72 0.97
CA LEU A 43 2.94 -12.21 1.73
C LEU A 43 1.67 -13.01 1.40
N MET A 44 1.39 -13.22 0.11
CA MET A 44 0.20 -13.95 -0.34
C MET A 44 0.22 -15.41 0.14
N GLU A 45 1.37 -16.09 0.04
CA GLU A 45 1.51 -17.50 0.43
C GLU A 45 1.50 -17.72 1.94
N GLU A 46 2.14 -16.85 2.72
CA GLU A 46 2.48 -17.11 4.12
C GLU A 46 1.80 -16.15 5.12
N GLY A 47 1.26 -15.01 4.67
CA GLY A 47 0.78 -13.95 5.56
C GLY A 47 -0.32 -14.40 6.52
N VAL A 48 -1.35 -15.05 6.02
CA VAL A 48 -2.46 -15.56 6.86
C VAL A 48 -1.98 -16.66 7.82
N LYS A 49 -1.14 -17.58 7.35
CA LYS A 49 -0.56 -18.63 8.18
C LYS A 49 0.30 -18.05 9.31
N ALA A 50 1.09 -17.04 9.00
CA ALA A 50 1.94 -16.35 9.97
C ALA A 50 1.10 -15.62 11.03
N LYS A 51 0.05 -14.90 10.59
CA LYS A 51 -0.88 -14.23 11.52
C LYS A 51 -1.51 -15.20 12.51
N ILE A 52 -2.07 -16.31 12.01
CA ILE A 52 -2.70 -17.34 12.84
C ILE A 52 -1.70 -17.93 13.85
N ALA A 53 -0.46 -18.21 13.41
CA ALA A 53 0.58 -18.73 14.29
C ALA A 53 0.96 -17.73 15.39
N LEU A 54 1.10 -16.45 15.05
CA LEU A 54 1.41 -15.39 16.03
C LEU A 54 0.27 -15.18 17.03
N GLU A 55 -0.99 -15.22 16.58
CA GLU A 55 -2.15 -15.16 17.46
C GLU A 55 -2.22 -16.36 18.43
N ALA A 56 -1.73 -17.52 17.99
CA ALA A 56 -1.57 -18.70 18.83
C ALA A 56 -0.31 -18.66 19.72
N GLY A 57 0.52 -17.61 19.62
CA GLY A 57 1.72 -17.41 20.44
C GLY A 57 2.89 -18.32 20.04
N VAL A 58 2.95 -18.78 18.78
CA VAL A 58 4.01 -19.67 18.26
C VAL A 58 4.70 -19.08 17.05
N CYS A 59 6.00 -19.42 16.90
CA CYS A 59 6.78 -19.11 15.72
C CYS A 59 6.86 -20.33 14.82
N THR A 60 6.45 -20.17 13.57
CA THR A 60 6.47 -21.22 12.54
C THR A 60 7.33 -20.76 11.36
N PRO A 61 7.70 -21.66 10.42
CA PRO A 61 8.39 -21.23 9.20
C PRO A 61 7.67 -20.13 8.41
N ALA A 62 6.34 -20.07 8.45
CA ALA A 62 5.59 -18.97 7.85
C ALA A 62 5.88 -17.62 8.52
N VAL A 63 5.99 -17.59 9.85
CA VAL A 63 6.35 -16.37 10.59
C VAL A 63 7.77 -15.93 10.24
N GLU A 64 8.72 -16.85 10.13
CA GLU A 64 10.11 -16.51 9.75
C GLU A 64 10.17 -15.92 8.33
N LYS A 65 9.45 -16.49 7.38
CA LYS A 65 9.35 -15.94 6.01
C LYS A 65 8.72 -14.54 5.99
N ILE A 66 7.68 -14.29 6.78
CA ILE A 66 7.08 -12.96 6.88
C ILE A 66 8.02 -11.96 7.54
N ILE A 67 8.84 -12.37 8.50
CA ILE A 67 9.89 -11.51 9.05
C ILE A 67 10.91 -11.15 7.96
N GLU A 68 11.35 -12.13 7.16
CA GLU A 68 12.24 -11.89 6.03
C GLU A 68 11.60 -10.94 5.00
N ALA A 69 10.33 -11.18 4.63
CA ALA A 69 9.61 -10.32 3.70
C ALA A 69 9.52 -8.88 4.20
N ASN A 70 9.11 -8.68 5.45
CA ASN A 70 8.95 -7.36 6.05
C ASN A 70 10.26 -6.58 6.26
N THR A 71 11.38 -7.28 6.50
CA THR A 71 12.64 -6.62 6.86
C THR A 71 13.64 -6.57 5.71
N LEU A 72 13.85 -7.67 5.03
CA LEU A 72 14.86 -7.77 3.97
C LEU A 72 14.26 -7.47 2.59
N LEU A 73 13.23 -8.20 2.19
CA LEU A 73 12.69 -8.11 0.83
C LEU A 73 12.02 -6.76 0.60
N SER A 74 11.18 -6.31 1.53
CA SER A 74 10.59 -4.97 1.48
C SER A 74 11.65 -3.89 1.61
N GLY A 75 12.56 -3.99 2.61
CA GLY A 75 13.57 -2.97 2.86
C GLY A 75 14.49 -2.72 1.66
N ILE A 76 15.05 -3.75 1.06
CA ILE A 76 15.90 -3.63 -0.13
C ILE A 76 15.04 -3.34 -1.37
N GLY A 77 13.86 -3.95 -1.46
CA GLY A 77 12.94 -3.78 -2.57
C GLY A 77 12.55 -2.33 -2.78
N PHE A 78 12.01 -1.66 -1.74
CA PHE A 78 11.59 -0.27 -1.89
C PHE A 78 12.77 0.70 -2.10
N GLU A 79 13.89 0.51 -1.35
CA GLU A 79 15.07 1.37 -1.49
C GLU A 79 15.64 1.34 -2.90
N SER A 80 15.73 0.14 -3.49
CA SER A 80 16.37 -0.09 -4.79
C SER A 80 15.42 0.01 -5.98
N ALA A 81 14.10 -0.08 -5.77
CA ALA A 81 13.11 0.03 -6.84
C ALA A 81 12.35 1.38 -6.83
N GLY A 82 12.15 1.97 -5.67
CA GLY A 82 11.48 3.26 -5.50
C GLY A 82 10.10 3.17 -4.87
N LEU A 83 9.55 4.34 -4.54
CA LEU A 83 8.21 4.54 -3.98
C LEU A 83 7.33 5.27 -5.00
N ALA A 84 6.01 5.14 -4.86
CA ALA A 84 5.04 5.78 -5.76
C ALA A 84 3.75 6.18 -5.00
N GLY A 85 2.60 5.63 -5.38
CA GLY A 85 1.30 6.06 -4.89
C GLY A 85 1.01 5.70 -3.44
N ALA A 86 1.34 4.48 -3.01
CA ALA A 86 0.96 4.00 -1.69
C ALA A 86 1.54 4.84 -0.55
N HIS A 87 2.83 5.16 -0.61
CA HIS A 87 3.49 6.01 0.38
C HIS A 87 3.08 7.47 0.27
N ALA A 88 2.89 8.01 -0.93
CA ALA A 88 2.39 9.36 -1.10
C ALA A 88 0.98 9.53 -0.50
N ILE A 89 0.10 8.55 -0.70
CA ILE A 89 -1.25 8.55 -0.11
C ILE A 89 -1.16 8.42 1.42
N HIS A 90 -0.28 7.54 1.94
CA HIS A 90 0.01 7.50 3.37
C HIS A 90 0.42 8.89 3.91
N ASN A 91 1.35 9.59 3.22
CA ASN A 91 1.79 10.93 3.61
C ASN A 91 0.62 11.91 3.61
N GLY A 92 -0.24 11.86 2.60
CA GLY A 92 -1.48 12.62 2.54
C GLY A 92 -2.40 12.38 3.74
N LEU A 93 -2.60 11.11 4.11
CA LEU A 93 -3.45 10.74 5.24
C LEU A 93 -2.92 11.25 6.60
N THR A 94 -1.66 11.68 6.69
CA THR A 94 -1.09 12.20 7.94
C THR A 94 -1.65 13.55 8.37
N VAL A 95 -2.34 14.30 7.49
CA VAL A 95 -3.02 15.55 7.88
C VAL A 95 -4.34 15.29 8.61
N LEU A 96 -4.87 14.06 8.51
CA LEU A 96 -6.12 13.67 9.15
C LEU A 96 -5.85 13.21 10.58
N GLU A 97 -6.35 13.96 11.57
CA GLU A 97 -6.12 13.67 12.99
C GLU A 97 -6.63 12.28 13.38
N GLU A 98 -7.73 11.84 12.74
CA GLU A 98 -8.32 10.52 12.94
C GLU A 98 -7.34 9.37 12.62
N CYS A 99 -6.39 9.60 11.71
CA CYS A 99 -5.39 8.60 11.32
C CYS A 99 -4.13 8.58 12.19
N HIS A 100 -3.97 9.50 13.15
CA HIS A 100 -2.73 9.61 13.94
C HIS A 100 -2.48 8.43 14.87
N HIS A 101 -3.51 7.70 15.25
CA HIS A 101 -3.37 6.50 16.09
C HIS A 101 -2.97 5.24 15.27
N MET A 102 -3.10 5.30 13.94
CA MET A 102 -2.78 4.19 13.05
C MET A 102 -1.27 4.04 12.84
N TYR A 103 -0.81 2.78 12.76
CA TYR A 103 0.57 2.51 12.38
C TYR A 103 0.85 2.90 10.93
N HIS A 104 2.14 3.13 10.63
CA HIS A 104 2.59 3.47 9.27
C HIS A 104 2.06 2.48 8.22
N GLY A 105 2.33 1.18 8.39
CA GLY A 105 1.95 0.16 7.43
C GLY A 105 0.43 -0.04 7.28
N GLU A 106 -0.37 0.33 8.26
CA GLU A 106 -1.83 0.31 8.14
C GLU A 106 -2.29 1.38 7.14
N LYS A 107 -1.78 2.61 7.26
CA LYS A 107 -2.07 3.67 6.30
C LYS A 107 -1.50 3.37 4.91
N VAL A 108 -0.30 2.76 4.84
CA VAL A 108 0.31 2.33 3.57
C VAL A 108 -0.54 1.24 2.90
N ALA A 109 -1.12 0.30 3.65
CA ALA A 109 -2.02 -0.73 3.09
C ALA A 109 -3.24 -0.11 2.39
N PHE A 110 -3.91 0.85 3.02
CA PHE A 110 -5.00 1.60 2.38
C PHE A 110 -4.49 2.44 1.20
N GLY A 111 -3.28 3.00 1.31
CA GLY A 111 -2.60 3.68 0.21
C GLY A 111 -2.38 2.76 -0.99
N THR A 112 -1.99 1.50 -0.75
CA THR A 112 -1.83 0.48 -1.80
C THR A 112 -3.14 0.20 -2.53
N LEU A 113 -4.25 0.02 -1.80
CA LEU A 113 -5.57 -0.16 -2.41
C LEU A 113 -5.97 1.06 -3.24
N THR A 114 -5.71 2.26 -2.74
CA THR A 114 -5.97 3.51 -3.46
C THR A 114 -5.11 3.62 -4.71
N GLN A 115 -3.83 3.26 -4.66
CA GLN A 115 -2.95 3.22 -5.83
C GLN A 115 -3.48 2.26 -6.89
N LEU A 116 -3.87 1.04 -6.51
CA LEU A 116 -4.42 0.07 -7.45
C LEU A 116 -5.71 0.56 -8.12
N VAL A 117 -6.58 1.25 -7.39
CA VAL A 117 -7.76 1.90 -7.97
C VAL A 117 -7.37 3.03 -8.92
N LEU A 118 -6.38 3.84 -8.55
CA LEU A 118 -5.87 4.94 -9.37
C LEU A 118 -5.25 4.44 -10.68
N GLU A 119 -4.55 3.29 -10.64
CA GLU A 119 -3.98 2.60 -11.79
C GLU A 119 -5.04 1.88 -12.65
N ASN A 120 -6.29 1.80 -12.21
CA ASN A 120 -7.35 0.97 -12.79
C ASN A 120 -6.90 -0.49 -12.93
N ALA A 121 -6.38 -1.06 -11.84
CA ALA A 121 -5.91 -2.44 -11.78
C ALA A 121 -7.02 -3.44 -12.12
N ASP A 122 -6.64 -4.61 -12.64
CA ASP A 122 -7.56 -5.69 -12.96
C ASP A 122 -8.34 -6.16 -11.72
N GLU A 123 -9.59 -6.60 -11.93
CA GLU A 123 -10.49 -7.05 -10.87
C GLU A 123 -9.89 -8.20 -10.05
N ASP A 124 -9.27 -9.18 -10.71
CA ASP A 124 -8.64 -10.33 -10.04
C ASP A 124 -7.52 -9.89 -9.07
N LEU A 125 -6.73 -8.89 -9.46
CA LEU A 125 -5.67 -8.34 -8.60
C LEU A 125 -6.25 -7.56 -7.42
N LEU A 126 -7.29 -6.76 -7.67
CA LEU A 126 -7.99 -6.02 -6.60
C LEU A 126 -8.62 -6.99 -5.59
N ASP A 127 -9.27 -8.06 -6.08
CA ASP A 127 -9.86 -9.12 -5.25
C ASP A 127 -8.79 -9.79 -4.35
N GLU A 128 -7.67 -10.19 -4.93
CA GLU A 128 -6.56 -10.80 -4.22
C GLU A 128 -6.03 -9.90 -3.09
N VAL A 129 -5.74 -8.64 -3.42
CA VAL A 129 -5.14 -7.70 -2.45
C VAL A 129 -6.12 -7.28 -1.37
N ILE A 130 -7.38 -7.00 -1.70
CA ILE A 130 -8.41 -6.65 -0.71
C ILE A 130 -8.68 -7.84 0.23
N THR A 131 -8.80 -9.05 -0.32
CA THR A 131 -9.01 -10.27 0.46
C THR A 131 -7.84 -10.50 1.41
N PHE A 132 -6.60 -10.39 0.92
CA PHE A 132 -5.43 -10.48 1.77
C PHE A 132 -5.46 -9.45 2.91
N CYS A 133 -5.73 -8.18 2.61
CA CYS A 133 -5.82 -7.13 3.63
C CYS A 133 -6.86 -7.48 4.71
N MET A 134 -8.04 -7.94 4.32
CA MET A 134 -9.09 -8.35 5.26
C MET A 134 -8.64 -9.53 6.13
N ASP A 135 -8.05 -10.55 5.54
CA ASP A 135 -7.63 -11.78 6.22
C ASP A 135 -6.53 -11.51 7.26
N VAL A 136 -5.60 -10.60 6.96
CA VAL A 136 -4.54 -10.24 7.91
C VAL A 136 -4.90 -9.09 8.84
N GLY A 137 -6.07 -8.45 8.64
CA GLY A 137 -6.60 -7.39 9.49
C GLY A 137 -6.02 -6.00 9.18
N LEU A 138 -5.65 -5.76 7.93
CA LEU A 138 -5.23 -4.44 7.44
C LEU A 138 -6.45 -3.59 7.04
N PRO A 139 -6.38 -2.25 7.16
CA PRO A 139 -7.47 -1.36 6.78
C PRO A 139 -7.82 -1.45 5.29
N THR A 140 -9.10 -1.55 4.99
CA THR A 140 -9.64 -1.53 3.63
C THR A 140 -10.69 -0.43 3.43
N THR A 141 -11.07 0.27 4.51
CA THR A 141 -12.07 1.34 4.49
C THR A 141 -11.60 2.55 5.30
N PHE A 142 -12.22 3.71 5.06
CA PHE A 142 -12.01 4.89 5.90
C PHE A 142 -12.36 4.63 7.37
N ALA A 143 -13.42 3.87 7.63
CA ALA A 143 -13.80 3.49 8.99
C ALA A 143 -12.71 2.68 9.70
N ASP A 144 -12.00 1.81 9.00
CA ASP A 144 -10.87 1.07 9.57
C ASP A 144 -9.70 1.99 9.95
N LEU A 145 -9.56 3.13 9.26
CA LEU A 145 -8.57 4.17 9.58
C LEU A 145 -9.03 5.12 10.71
N GLY A 146 -10.25 4.94 11.22
CA GLY A 146 -10.86 5.82 12.23
C GLY A 146 -11.64 7.01 11.64
N ILE A 147 -11.74 7.11 10.31
CA ILE A 147 -12.49 8.17 9.64
C ILE A 147 -13.94 7.72 9.49
N GLU A 148 -14.75 7.91 10.55
CA GLU A 148 -16.17 7.49 10.55
C GLU A 148 -17.06 8.38 9.68
N ASN A 149 -16.74 9.68 9.60
CA ASN A 149 -17.49 10.67 8.84
C ASN A 149 -16.54 11.43 7.90
N PRO A 150 -16.23 10.84 6.73
CA PRO A 150 -15.25 11.42 5.82
C PRO A 150 -15.71 12.79 5.31
N ASP A 151 -15.00 13.84 5.70
CA ASP A 151 -15.20 15.20 5.20
C ASP A 151 -14.51 15.38 3.86
N LYS A 152 -15.24 15.94 2.88
CA LYS A 152 -14.72 16.09 1.53
C LYS A 152 -13.52 17.02 1.46
N ASP A 153 -13.55 18.12 2.20
CA ASP A 153 -12.49 19.13 2.13
C ASP A 153 -11.23 18.60 2.82
N ALA A 154 -11.36 17.89 3.94
CA ALA A 154 -10.26 17.21 4.60
C ALA A 154 -9.62 16.10 3.74
N LEU A 155 -10.44 15.27 3.08
CA LEU A 155 -9.94 14.25 2.14
C LEU A 155 -9.28 14.90 0.91
N MET A 156 -9.77 16.05 0.43
CA MET A 156 -9.14 16.77 -0.67
C MET A 156 -7.82 17.41 -0.23
N GLU A 157 -7.69 17.86 1.02
CA GLU A 157 -6.41 18.32 1.57
C GLU A 157 -5.39 17.18 1.61
N ALA A 158 -5.80 16.00 2.11
CA ALA A 158 -4.96 14.80 2.09
C ALA A 158 -4.54 14.41 0.65
N ALA A 159 -5.48 14.43 -0.30
CA ALA A 159 -5.19 14.15 -1.71
C ALA A 159 -4.25 15.18 -2.34
N THR A 160 -4.37 16.45 -1.94
CA THR A 160 -3.48 17.53 -2.42
C THR A 160 -2.07 17.36 -1.90
N LEU A 161 -1.91 16.97 -0.63
CA LEU A 161 -0.60 16.68 -0.07
C LEU A 161 0.03 15.45 -0.74
N ALA A 162 -0.73 14.37 -0.92
CA ALA A 162 -0.26 13.18 -1.63
C ALA A 162 0.20 13.47 -3.07
N ALA A 163 -0.49 14.39 -3.76
CA ALA A 163 -0.15 14.81 -5.12
C ALA A 163 0.91 15.93 -5.17
N SER A 164 1.58 16.22 -4.06
CA SER A 164 2.65 17.22 -4.03
C SER A 164 3.78 16.85 -5.00
N PRO A 165 4.34 17.81 -5.74
CA PRO A 165 5.49 17.56 -6.60
C PRO A 165 6.74 17.06 -5.86
N ASP A 166 6.81 17.26 -4.55
CA ASP A 166 7.92 16.84 -3.69
C ASP A 166 7.72 15.42 -3.12
N ASP A 167 6.57 14.78 -3.41
CA ASP A 167 6.25 13.43 -2.96
C ASP A 167 6.34 12.41 -4.12
N THR A 168 6.25 11.14 -3.79
CA THR A 168 6.52 10.02 -4.69
C THR A 168 5.38 9.70 -5.68
N LEU A 169 4.20 10.32 -5.55
CA LEU A 169 3.08 10.08 -6.46
C LEU A 169 3.38 10.44 -7.91
N GLY A 170 4.32 11.38 -8.13
CA GLY A 170 4.83 11.70 -9.46
C GLY A 170 5.58 10.55 -10.15
N ASN A 171 5.87 9.47 -9.44
CA ASN A 171 6.48 8.24 -9.98
C ASN A 171 5.45 7.29 -10.61
N GLU A 172 4.15 7.61 -10.58
CA GLU A 172 3.17 6.88 -11.37
C GLU A 172 3.38 7.10 -12.88
N PRO A 173 3.14 6.06 -13.73
CA PRO A 173 3.39 6.16 -15.17
C PRO A 173 2.30 6.94 -15.93
N PHE A 174 1.55 7.80 -15.25
CA PHE A 174 0.51 8.66 -15.82
C PHE A 174 0.34 9.94 -14.98
N GLU A 175 -0.32 10.92 -15.55
CA GLU A 175 -0.58 12.18 -14.85
C GLU A 175 -1.58 11.98 -13.70
N VAL A 176 -1.17 12.37 -12.50
CA VAL A 176 -1.99 12.35 -11.30
C VAL A 176 -2.32 13.78 -10.84
N THR A 177 -3.58 13.99 -10.44
CA THR A 177 -4.04 15.25 -9.84
C THR A 177 -4.71 15.00 -8.48
N PRO A 178 -4.81 16.01 -7.61
CA PRO A 178 -5.52 15.87 -6.34
C PRO A 178 -6.94 15.30 -6.48
N GLU A 179 -7.66 15.69 -7.52
CA GLU A 179 -9.02 15.23 -7.78
C GLU A 179 -9.06 13.74 -8.13
N LYS A 180 -8.07 13.25 -8.89
CA LYS A 180 -7.94 11.81 -9.21
C LYS A 180 -7.62 11.01 -7.96
N VAL A 181 -6.70 11.51 -7.10
CA VAL A 181 -6.36 10.86 -5.82
C VAL A 181 -7.57 10.80 -4.90
N TYR A 182 -8.26 11.93 -4.72
CA TYR A 182 -9.50 11.97 -3.94
C TYR A 182 -10.52 10.95 -4.44
N ALA A 183 -10.76 10.91 -5.77
CA ALA A 183 -11.70 9.96 -6.36
C ALA A 183 -11.27 8.49 -6.12
N ALA A 184 -9.97 8.19 -6.22
CA ALA A 184 -9.42 6.87 -5.96
C ALA A 184 -9.54 6.47 -4.47
N MET A 185 -9.29 7.39 -3.52
CA MET A 185 -9.48 7.15 -2.08
C MET A 185 -10.94 6.80 -1.77
N VAL A 186 -11.89 7.57 -2.31
CA VAL A 186 -13.33 7.33 -2.10
C VAL A 186 -13.77 6.01 -2.75
N ALA A 187 -13.24 5.69 -3.93
CA ALA A 187 -13.55 4.43 -4.60
C ALA A 187 -12.93 3.22 -3.89
N ALA A 188 -11.71 3.34 -3.35
CA ALA A 188 -11.07 2.30 -2.55
C ALA A 188 -11.87 2.00 -1.27
N ASP A 189 -12.34 3.03 -0.55
CA ASP A 189 -13.24 2.89 0.58
C ASP A 189 -14.54 2.17 0.19
N ALA A 190 -15.16 2.58 -0.93
CA ALA A 190 -16.38 1.95 -1.41
C ALA A 190 -16.19 0.47 -1.78
N LEU A 191 -15.06 0.13 -2.41
CA LEU A 191 -14.67 -1.26 -2.69
C LEU A 191 -14.48 -2.04 -1.39
N GLY A 192 -13.72 -1.52 -0.43
CA GLY A 192 -13.53 -2.14 0.87
C GLY A 192 -14.85 -2.45 1.58
N ARG A 193 -15.80 -1.50 1.54
CA ARG A 193 -17.16 -1.72 2.06
C ARG A 193 -17.92 -2.81 1.32
N TYR A 194 -17.85 -2.81 -0.01
CA TYR A 194 -18.49 -3.84 -0.83
C TYR A 194 -18.00 -5.24 -0.46
N TYR A 195 -16.68 -5.43 -0.30
CA TYR A 195 -16.11 -6.73 0.11
C TYR A 195 -16.48 -7.13 1.54
N LYS A 196 -16.71 -6.17 2.43
CA LYS A 196 -17.19 -6.40 3.80
C LYS A 196 -18.71 -6.67 3.88
N GLY A 197 -19.43 -6.51 2.78
CA GLY A 197 -20.88 -6.74 2.72
C GLY A 197 -21.74 -5.59 3.25
N PHE A 198 -21.24 -4.35 3.14
CA PHE A 198 -21.95 -3.11 3.52
C PHE A 198 -22.51 -2.37 2.31
#